data_d3d3cf118c014dda55d6b7c9e67f77d1
#
_entry.id   d3d3cf118c014dda55d6b7c9e67f77d1
#
_cell.length_a   1.000
_cell.length_b   1.000
_cell.length_c   1.000
_cell.angle_alpha   90.00
_cell.angle_beta   90.00
_cell.angle_gamma   90.00
#
_symmetry.space_group_name_H-M   'P 1'
#
loop_
_entity.id
_entity.type
_entity.pdbx_description
1 polymer ?
#
loop_
_entity_poly.entity_id
_entity_poly.type
_entity_poly.pdbx_seq_one_letter_code
_entity_poly.pdbx_strand_id
1 'polypeptide(L)'
;VFGAPNQLEDHEVKALECAIEMREALDRLNKDWDEREASRYWKNHGIERIIVRTGIHTGSVIAGNIGSERMLQYSTIGDVVNVAARLEQANKEFDTDICMSEEIFINLTKGLHDKANFVGEIKLKGRNAPSKVYAI
;
A
#
# COMPACT_ATOMS: atom_id res chain seq x y z
N VAL A 1 0.01 -1.21 -9.93
CA VAL A 1 0.40 -2.62 -10.14
C VAL A 1 1.83 -2.65 -10.63
N PHE A 2 2.68 -3.47 -10.03
CA PHE A 2 4.07 -3.70 -10.43
C PHE A 2 4.16 -5.07 -11.08
N GLY A 3 4.97 -5.21 -12.16
CA GLY A 3 5.13 -6.46 -12.89
C GLY A 3 4.03 -6.78 -13.92
N ALA A 4 3.10 -5.85 -14.19
CA ALA A 4 2.10 -5.98 -15.25
C ALA A 4 1.80 -4.61 -15.90
N PRO A 5 1.60 -4.51 -17.22
CA PRO A 5 1.63 -5.60 -18.21
C PRO A 5 3.04 -6.11 -18.52
N ASN A 6 4.07 -5.34 -18.23
CA ASN A 6 5.45 -5.73 -18.47
C ASN A 6 6.01 -6.42 -17.22
N GLN A 7 6.77 -7.49 -17.43
CA GLN A 7 7.50 -8.13 -16.33
C GLN A 7 8.50 -7.15 -15.72
N LEU A 8 8.56 -7.12 -14.41
CA LEU A 8 9.48 -6.31 -13.63
C LEU A 8 10.13 -7.23 -12.60
N GLU A 9 11.43 -7.39 -12.70
CA GLU A 9 12.22 -8.04 -11.65
C GLU A 9 12.16 -7.18 -10.38
N ASP A 10 12.24 -7.81 -9.23
CA ASP A 10 12.19 -7.13 -7.94
C ASP A 10 10.92 -6.26 -7.73
N HIS A 11 9.78 -6.68 -8.32
CA HIS A 11 8.54 -5.90 -8.27
C HIS A 11 8.04 -5.68 -6.84
N GLU A 12 8.31 -6.58 -5.90
CA GLU A 12 8.00 -6.42 -4.47
C GLU A 12 8.80 -5.26 -3.86
N VAL A 13 10.10 -5.23 -4.14
CA VAL A 13 11.00 -4.15 -3.68
C VAL A 13 10.56 -2.82 -4.27
N LYS A 14 10.31 -2.78 -5.58
CA LYS A 14 9.85 -1.56 -6.28
C LYS A 14 8.51 -1.04 -5.77
N ALA A 15 7.60 -1.94 -5.43
CA ALA A 15 6.31 -1.55 -4.85
C ALA A 15 6.50 -0.88 -3.47
N LEU A 16 7.38 -1.43 -2.64
CA LEU A 16 7.67 -0.85 -1.32
C LEU A 16 8.44 0.48 -1.44
N GLU A 17 9.46 0.55 -2.30
CA GLU A 17 10.19 1.80 -2.55
C GLU A 17 9.24 2.92 -3.00
N CYS A 18 8.34 2.63 -3.95
CA CYS A 18 7.33 3.57 -4.40
C CYS A 18 6.41 4.04 -3.25
N ALA A 19 5.96 3.14 -2.38
CA ALA A 19 5.12 3.49 -1.24
C ALA A 19 5.85 4.41 -0.25
N ILE A 20 7.14 4.15 0.01
CA ILE A 20 7.98 5.00 0.86
C ILE A 20 8.14 6.38 0.24
N GLU A 21 8.48 6.46 -1.05
CA GLU A 21 8.62 7.74 -1.76
C GLU A 21 7.32 8.54 -1.77
N MET A 22 6.18 7.88 -1.94
CA MET A 22 4.85 8.52 -1.86
C MET A 22 4.58 9.10 -0.47
N ARG A 23 4.91 8.38 0.61
CA ARG A 23 4.78 8.87 1.98
C ARG A 23 5.65 10.10 2.21
N GLU A 24 6.92 10.04 1.83
CA GLU A 24 7.84 11.16 1.95
C GLU A 24 7.40 12.38 1.11
N ALA A 25 6.88 12.16 -0.10
CA ALA A 25 6.34 13.22 -0.94
C ALA A 25 5.12 13.88 -0.28
N LEU A 26 4.24 13.09 0.33
CA LEU A 26 3.07 13.61 1.02
C LEU A 26 3.46 14.41 2.28
N ASP A 27 4.47 13.97 3.01
CA ASP A 27 4.98 14.73 4.17
C ASP A 27 5.52 16.10 3.74
N ARG A 28 6.25 16.17 2.61
CA ARG A 28 6.71 17.44 2.02
C ARG A 28 5.53 18.31 1.58
N LEU A 29 4.49 17.73 0.96
CA LEU A 29 3.29 18.46 0.56
C LEU A 29 2.51 19.01 1.76
N ASN A 30 2.31 18.21 2.81
CA ASN A 30 1.64 18.68 4.03
C ASN A 30 2.36 19.90 4.62
N LYS A 31 3.70 19.88 4.65
CA LYS A 31 4.51 21.01 5.12
C LYS A 31 4.33 22.25 4.23
N ASP A 32 4.41 22.09 2.91
CA ASP A 32 4.19 23.18 1.95
C ASP A 32 2.79 23.79 2.08
N TRP A 33 1.76 22.95 2.24
CA TRP A 33 0.39 23.41 2.45
C TRP A 33 0.21 24.17 3.76
N ASP A 34 0.92 23.79 4.82
CA ASP A 34 0.92 24.51 6.09
C ASP A 34 1.60 25.88 5.95
N GLU A 35 2.76 25.95 5.30
CA GLU A 35 3.49 27.20 5.06
C GLU A 35 2.70 28.18 4.19
N ARG A 36 1.88 27.69 3.25
CA ARG A 36 1.03 28.50 2.36
C ARG A 36 -0.38 28.76 2.91
N GLU A 37 -0.67 28.31 4.13
CA GLU A 37 -2.01 28.34 4.75
C GLU A 37 -3.10 27.57 3.95
N ALA A 38 -2.74 26.76 2.96
CA ALA A 38 -3.67 25.96 2.17
C ALA A 38 -4.33 24.86 3.01
N SER A 39 -3.68 24.42 4.11
CA SER A 39 -4.20 23.43 5.05
C SER A 39 -5.36 23.95 5.93
N ARG A 40 -5.62 25.25 5.97
CA ARG A 40 -6.63 25.89 6.84
C ARG A 40 -8.02 25.28 6.68
N TYR A 41 -8.40 24.90 5.45
CA TYR A 41 -9.72 24.34 5.19
C TYR A 41 -9.96 23.04 5.96
N TRP A 42 -9.08 22.04 5.79
CA TRP A 42 -9.27 20.75 6.46
C TRP A 42 -8.91 20.78 7.95
N LYS A 43 -7.98 21.63 8.38
CA LYS A 43 -7.68 21.85 9.79
C LYS A 43 -8.88 22.41 10.55
N ASN A 44 -9.65 23.34 9.95
CA ASN A 44 -10.91 23.83 10.51
C ASN A 44 -12.00 22.74 10.64
N HIS A 45 -11.82 21.59 9.95
CA HIS A 45 -12.70 20.42 10.05
C HIS A 45 -12.08 19.29 10.90
N GLY A 46 -11.05 19.59 11.70
CA GLY A 46 -10.43 18.63 12.61
C GLY A 46 -9.48 17.64 11.95
N ILE A 47 -9.05 17.91 10.72
CA ILE A 47 -8.05 17.08 10.01
C ILE A 47 -6.69 17.80 10.08
N GLU A 48 -5.81 17.31 10.93
CA GLU A 48 -4.49 17.93 11.14
C GLU A 48 -3.59 17.86 9.90
N ARG A 49 -3.58 16.73 9.22
CA ARG A 49 -2.80 16.49 7.99
C ARG A 49 -3.47 15.46 7.10
N ILE A 50 -3.17 15.51 5.81
CA ILE A 50 -3.57 14.46 4.88
C ILE A 50 -2.63 13.28 5.06
N ILE A 51 -3.20 12.09 5.20
CA ILE A 51 -2.47 10.82 5.29
C ILE A 51 -2.96 9.86 4.21
N VAL A 52 -2.05 9.02 3.73
CA VAL A 52 -2.35 7.91 2.81
C VAL A 52 -1.89 6.61 3.48
N ARG A 53 -2.74 5.61 3.45
CA ARG A 53 -2.40 4.26 3.88
C ARG A 53 -2.16 3.38 2.68
N THR A 54 -1.17 2.51 2.78
CA THR A 54 -0.77 1.61 1.70
C THR A 54 -0.75 0.17 2.20
N GLY A 55 -1.38 -0.72 1.44
CA GLY A 55 -1.29 -2.17 1.65
C GLY A 55 -0.61 -2.82 0.45
N ILE A 56 0.43 -3.62 0.69
CA ILE A 56 1.23 -4.25 -0.37
C ILE A 56 1.18 -5.76 -0.23
N HIS A 57 0.80 -6.43 -1.32
CA HIS A 57 0.80 -7.89 -1.43
C HIS A 57 1.23 -8.33 -2.81
N THR A 58 1.80 -9.52 -2.93
CA THR A 58 2.24 -10.12 -4.20
C THR A 58 1.51 -11.42 -4.47
N GLY A 59 1.33 -11.74 -5.73
CA GLY A 59 0.73 -12.99 -6.19
C GLY A 59 0.14 -12.88 -7.60
N SER A 60 -0.39 -13.97 -8.12
CA SER A 60 -0.96 -14.02 -9.45
C SER A 60 -2.28 -13.27 -9.53
N VAL A 61 -2.39 -12.37 -10.51
CA VAL A 61 -3.61 -11.60 -10.81
C VAL A 61 -3.95 -11.70 -12.30
N ILE A 62 -5.21 -11.50 -12.62
CA ILE A 62 -5.63 -11.23 -14.00
C ILE A 62 -5.57 -9.72 -14.17
N ALA A 63 -4.72 -9.25 -15.08
CA ALA A 63 -4.59 -7.84 -15.40
C ALA A 63 -4.98 -7.58 -16.85
N GLY A 64 -5.74 -6.53 -17.11
CA GLY A 64 -6.17 -6.18 -18.45
C GLY A 64 -7.20 -5.06 -18.50
N ASN A 65 -7.65 -4.73 -19.69
CA ASN A 65 -8.73 -3.77 -19.89
C ASN A 65 -10.07 -4.40 -19.54
N ILE A 66 -10.70 -3.90 -18.50
CA ILE A 66 -11.98 -4.38 -17.98
C ILE A 66 -12.99 -3.25 -18.08
N GLY A 67 -14.18 -3.56 -18.60
CA GLY A 67 -15.25 -2.58 -18.73
C GLY A 67 -16.16 -2.85 -19.93
N SER A 68 -16.94 -1.84 -20.30
CA SER A 68 -17.79 -1.85 -21.48
C SER A 68 -17.09 -1.18 -22.67
N GLU A 69 -17.65 -1.32 -23.88
CA GLU A 69 -17.13 -0.63 -25.08
C GLU A 69 -16.98 0.89 -24.93
N ARG A 70 -17.76 1.49 -24.04
CA ARG A 70 -17.76 2.95 -23.78
C ARG A 70 -16.84 3.38 -22.65
N MET A 71 -16.40 2.45 -21.79
CA MET A 71 -15.53 2.75 -20.65
C MET A 71 -14.67 1.52 -20.35
N LEU A 72 -13.45 1.55 -20.85
CA LEU A 72 -12.41 0.57 -20.57
C LEU A 72 -11.47 1.14 -19.52
N GLN A 73 -11.20 0.33 -18.49
CA GLN A 73 -10.22 0.65 -17.46
C GLN A 73 -9.24 -0.50 -17.34
N TYR A 74 -7.94 -0.22 -17.40
CA TYR A 74 -6.93 -1.20 -17.07
C TYR A 74 -7.01 -1.52 -15.58
N SER A 75 -7.32 -2.74 -15.26
CA SER A 75 -7.59 -3.16 -13.87
C SER A 75 -7.03 -4.55 -13.60
N THR A 76 -6.97 -4.89 -12.33
CA THR A 76 -6.54 -6.21 -11.85
C THR A 76 -7.64 -6.87 -11.04
N ILE A 77 -7.83 -8.18 -11.27
CA ILE A 77 -8.81 -9.00 -10.55
C ILE A 77 -8.08 -10.21 -9.95
N GLY A 78 -8.42 -10.53 -8.72
CA GLY A 78 -7.92 -11.70 -8.00
C GLY A 78 -8.00 -11.55 -6.50
N ASP A 79 -7.87 -12.66 -5.78
CA ASP A 79 -7.85 -12.65 -4.31
C ASP A 79 -6.70 -11.79 -3.75
N VAL A 80 -5.58 -11.75 -4.48
CA VAL A 80 -4.40 -10.91 -4.17
C VAL A 80 -4.77 -9.43 -3.98
N VAL A 81 -5.70 -8.91 -4.80
CA VAL A 81 -6.17 -7.51 -4.69
C VAL A 81 -6.94 -7.30 -3.39
N ASN A 82 -7.77 -8.27 -2.99
CA ASN A 82 -8.52 -8.22 -1.73
C ASN A 82 -7.58 -8.26 -0.51
N VAL A 83 -6.51 -9.06 -0.60
CA VAL A 83 -5.49 -9.11 0.45
C VAL A 83 -4.77 -7.77 0.58
N ALA A 84 -4.36 -7.15 -0.53
CA ALA A 84 -3.74 -5.82 -0.51
C ALA A 84 -4.69 -4.76 0.11
N ALA A 85 -5.97 -4.78 -0.25
CA ALA A 85 -6.98 -3.90 0.34
C ALA A 85 -7.16 -4.14 1.86
N ARG A 86 -7.09 -5.40 2.32
CA ARG A 86 -7.18 -5.72 3.75
C ARG A 86 -5.92 -5.26 4.51
N LEU A 87 -4.74 -5.33 3.89
CA LEU A 87 -3.50 -4.79 4.45
C LEU A 87 -3.55 -3.25 4.54
N GLU A 88 -4.14 -2.57 3.55
CA GLU A 88 -4.39 -1.12 3.65
C GLU A 88 -5.23 -0.80 4.90
N GLN A 89 -6.33 -1.53 5.12
CA GLN A 89 -7.19 -1.34 6.30
C GLN A 89 -6.46 -1.64 7.61
N ALA A 90 -5.57 -2.64 7.62
CA ALA A 90 -4.80 -3.05 8.78
C ALA A 90 -3.89 -1.92 9.33
N ASN A 91 -3.50 -0.96 8.50
CA ASN A 91 -2.78 0.23 8.97
C ASN A 91 -3.52 0.98 10.08
N LYS A 92 -4.87 0.96 10.08
CA LYS A 92 -5.67 1.58 11.16
C LYS A 92 -5.58 0.79 12.46
N GLU A 93 -5.48 -0.54 12.36
CA GLU A 93 -5.44 -1.45 13.51
C GLU A 93 -4.06 -1.39 14.18
N PHE A 94 -3.01 -1.20 13.38
CA PHE A 94 -1.61 -1.23 13.84
C PHE A 94 -0.96 0.16 13.97
N ASP A 95 -1.72 1.23 13.70
CA ASP A 95 -1.23 2.63 13.72
C ASP A 95 0.02 2.83 12.84
N THR A 96 -0.09 2.40 11.59
CA THR A 96 0.98 2.45 10.58
C THR A 96 0.47 3.10 9.30
N ASP A 97 1.39 3.43 8.37
CA ASP A 97 1.07 4.02 7.07
C ASP A 97 1.29 3.04 5.91
N ILE A 98 2.22 2.10 6.06
CA ILE A 98 2.54 1.11 5.03
C ILE A 98 2.57 -0.28 5.66
N CYS A 99 1.58 -1.11 5.33
CA CYS A 99 1.52 -2.52 5.70
C CYS A 99 1.83 -3.41 4.50
N MET A 100 2.53 -4.50 4.76
CA MET A 100 2.84 -5.51 3.75
C MET A 100 2.64 -6.92 4.29
N SER A 101 2.40 -7.86 3.38
CA SER A 101 2.34 -9.28 3.72
C SER A 101 3.72 -9.90 3.92
N GLU A 102 3.76 -11.09 4.53
CA GLU A 102 4.99 -11.85 4.71
C GLU A 102 5.65 -12.19 3.36
N GLU A 103 4.84 -12.42 2.31
CA GLU A 103 5.33 -12.71 0.95
C GLU A 103 6.11 -11.52 0.34
N ILE A 104 5.74 -10.29 0.69
CA ILE A 104 6.55 -9.11 0.33
C ILE A 104 7.80 -9.06 1.19
N PHE A 105 7.65 -9.17 2.50
CA PHE A 105 8.73 -9.03 3.48
C PHE A 105 9.94 -9.94 3.19
N ILE A 106 9.70 -11.22 2.88
CA ILE A 106 10.77 -12.19 2.61
C ILE A 106 11.56 -11.91 1.32
N ASN A 107 11.00 -11.14 0.38
CA ASN A 107 11.63 -10.78 -0.88
C ASN A 107 12.32 -9.40 -0.85
N LEU A 108 12.35 -8.74 0.31
CA LEU A 108 13.00 -7.44 0.44
C LEU A 108 14.52 -7.53 0.41
N THR A 109 15.16 -6.49 -0.08
CA THR A 109 16.60 -6.30 0.11
C THR A 109 16.91 -6.16 1.59
N LYS A 110 18.15 -6.51 2.00
CA LYS A 110 18.57 -6.43 3.40
C LYS A 110 18.28 -5.05 4.02
N GLY A 111 18.55 -3.95 3.31
CA GLY A 111 18.35 -2.60 3.83
C GLY A 111 16.88 -2.24 4.11
N LEU A 112 15.93 -2.77 3.33
CA LEU A 112 14.50 -2.60 3.56
C LEU A 112 13.99 -3.57 4.63
N HIS A 113 14.48 -4.80 4.58
CA HIS A 113 14.15 -5.84 5.56
C HIS A 113 14.50 -5.40 7.00
N ASP A 114 15.67 -4.81 7.20
CA ASP A 114 16.14 -4.34 8.51
C ASP A 114 15.31 -3.16 9.06
N LYS A 115 14.57 -2.46 8.21
CA LYS A 115 13.67 -1.35 8.59
C LYS A 115 12.23 -1.79 8.84
N ALA A 116 11.82 -2.94 8.28
CA ALA A 116 10.47 -3.44 8.41
C ALA A 116 10.31 -4.24 9.71
N ASN A 117 9.16 -4.07 10.37
CA ASN A 117 8.87 -4.70 11.65
C ASN A 117 7.60 -5.53 11.55
N PHE A 118 7.57 -6.68 12.23
CA PHE A 118 6.34 -7.44 12.45
C PHE A 118 5.41 -6.64 13.36
N VAL A 119 4.17 -6.41 12.91
CA VAL A 119 3.19 -5.61 13.65
C VAL A 119 1.99 -6.41 14.14
N GLY A 120 1.76 -7.59 13.58
CA GLY A 120 0.65 -8.45 14.02
C GLY A 120 0.17 -9.39 12.93
N GLU A 121 -1.05 -9.90 13.11
CA GLU A 121 -1.68 -10.86 12.21
C GLU A 121 -3.10 -10.41 11.85
N ILE A 122 -3.51 -10.67 10.60
CA ILE A 122 -4.88 -10.42 10.13
C ILE A 122 -5.54 -11.71 9.66
N LYS A 123 -6.84 -11.80 9.85
CA LYS A 123 -7.65 -12.87 9.26
C LYS A 123 -8.06 -12.48 7.86
N LEU A 124 -7.76 -13.35 6.90
CA LEU A 124 -8.19 -13.22 5.51
C LEU A 124 -9.35 -14.18 5.25
N LYS A 125 -10.38 -13.69 4.56
CA LYS A 125 -11.55 -14.50 4.21
C LYS A 125 -11.11 -15.69 3.35
N GLY A 126 -11.53 -16.89 3.71
CA GLY A 126 -11.19 -18.14 2.99
C GLY A 126 -9.83 -18.75 3.35
N ARG A 127 -9.07 -18.16 4.28
CA ARG A 127 -7.83 -18.76 4.80
C ARG A 127 -8.04 -19.27 6.23
N ASN A 128 -7.55 -20.48 6.50
CA ASN A 128 -7.67 -21.11 7.82
C ASN A 128 -6.66 -20.55 8.85
N ALA A 129 -5.51 -20.09 8.39
CA ALA A 129 -4.48 -19.50 9.22
C ALA A 129 -4.46 -17.97 9.08
N PRO A 130 -4.16 -17.24 10.16
CA PRO A 130 -3.92 -15.81 10.08
C PRO A 130 -2.68 -15.52 9.23
N SER A 131 -2.68 -14.36 8.58
CA SER A 131 -1.55 -13.89 7.77
C SER A 131 -0.76 -12.84 8.54
N LYS A 132 0.55 -13.00 8.59
CA LYS A 132 1.45 -12.06 9.25
C LYS A 132 1.51 -10.75 8.48
N VAL A 133 1.58 -9.65 9.23
CA VAL A 133 1.67 -8.29 8.72
C VAL A 133 2.96 -7.66 9.21
N TYR A 134 3.66 -7.03 8.29
CA TYR A 134 4.85 -6.24 8.53
C TYR A 134 4.58 -4.79 8.11
N ALA A 135 5.26 -3.83 8.76
CA ALA A 135 5.14 -2.41 8.46
C ALA A 135 6.51 -1.70 8.45
N ILE A 136 6.58 -0.56 7.79
CA ILE A 136 7.77 0.26 7.70
C ILE A 136 7.43 1.75 7.84
#